data_804b5e0aad3cdf5e6da34662283efa5e
#
_entry.id   804b5e0aad3cdf5e6da34662283efa5e
#
_cell.length_a   1.000
_cell.length_b   1.000
_cell.length_c   1.000
_cell.angle_alpha   90.00
_cell.angle_beta   90.00
_cell.angle_gamma   90.00
#
_symmetry.space_group_name_H-M   'P 1'
#
loop_
_entity.id
_entity.type
_entity.pdbx_description
1 polymer ?
#
loop_
_entity_poly.entity_id
_entity_poly.type
_entity_poly.pdbx_seq_one_letter_code
_entity_poly.pdbx_strand_id
1 'polypeptide(L)'
;CGSGHFLLAAARRLATELAKIRTGEEQPNPEAYRLALRDVVRHCIYGVDKNPLAVELCKVALWIESHAQGKPLAFLDHKIKCGDSLVGVLSLDALSDGIPDEAFEPVSGDEKKLASQLKRRNRNERKNKFQFALPLEQGLSQLAQTHQQLTEMPDDEPEQIRAKENRYRDLQREGTDWWRLQTLCHLWTAAFFAEINQENFHRIPTSATLFNYQRSQGAVRGDVIGYAWELAKRHRFFHWALEFPEVFASGGFDVVLCNPPWERIKLQEQEFFANRDPQIANAPNKAARERLIKELQKRNPTLWREYMQAMHDADALSKFLRKSSRFPLTARGDINTY
;
A
#
# COMPACT_ATOMS: atom_id res chain seq x y z
N CYS A 1 9.99 5.73 2.97
CA CYS A 1 10.57 6.71 3.92
C CYS A 1 11.81 6.20 4.66
N GLY A 2 12.07 4.89 4.65
CA GLY A 2 13.15 4.31 5.42
C GLY A 2 13.00 4.64 6.90
N SER A 3 14.13 4.84 7.58
CA SER A 3 14.19 5.32 8.97
C SER A 3 14.03 6.85 9.12
N GLY A 4 13.57 7.54 8.08
CA GLY A 4 13.20 8.96 8.15
C GLY A 4 14.26 9.96 7.68
N HIS A 5 15.43 9.56 7.21
CA HIS A 5 16.51 10.50 6.87
C HIS A 5 16.10 11.57 5.86
N PHE A 6 15.39 11.20 4.79
CA PHE A 6 14.89 12.17 3.81
C PHE A 6 13.84 13.11 4.42
N LEU A 7 12.95 12.57 5.26
CA LEU A 7 11.90 13.34 5.91
C LEU A 7 12.46 14.32 6.93
N LEU A 8 13.49 13.91 7.69
CA LEU A 8 14.21 14.79 8.62
C LEU A 8 14.89 15.95 7.88
N ALA A 9 15.58 15.66 6.78
CA ALA A 9 16.23 16.70 5.98
C ALA A 9 15.21 17.70 5.41
N ALA A 10 14.08 17.19 4.89
CA ALA A 10 12.98 18.02 4.41
C ALA A 10 12.36 18.86 5.54
N ALA A 11 12.09 18.24 6.70
CA ALA A 11 11.53 18.92 7.86
C ALA A 11 12.42 20.07 8.34
N ARG A 12 13.72 19.83 8.45
CA ARG A 12 14.70 20.87 8.84
C ARG A 12 14.72 22.05 7.86
N ARG A 13 14.70 21.73 6.55
CA ARG A 13 14.71 22.79 5.52
C ARG A 13 13.43 23.62 5.59
N LEU A 14 12.27 22.98 5.64
CA LEU A 14 10.99 23.68 5.74
C LEU A 14 10.86 24.48 7.04
N ALA A 15 11.33 23.92 8.16
CA ALA A 15 11.30 24.61 9.46
C ALA A 15 12.16 25.87 9.47
N THR A 16 13.32 25.86 8.83
CA THR A 16 14.17 27.05 8.69
C THR A 16 13.44 28.16 7.97
N GLU A 17 12.82 27.87 6.84
CA GLU A 17 12.10 28.88 6.06
C GLU A 17 10.83 29.35 6.80
N LEU A 18 10.10 28.44 7.44
CA LEU A 18 8.92 28.80 8.25
C LEU A 18 9.29 29.72 9.43
N ALA A 19 10.37 29.41 10.13
CA ALA A 19 10.85 30.23 11.24
C ALA A 19 11.25 31.64 10.79
N LYS A 20 11.96 31.77 9.67
CA LYS A 20 12.32 33.07 9.05
C LYS A 20 11.07 33.89 8.72
N ILE A 21 10.06 33.27 8.09
CA ILE A 21 8.80 33.95 7.73
C ILE A 21 8.07 34.44 8.98
N ARG A 22 8.04 33.63 10.05
CA ARG A 22 7.33 33.98 11.29
C ARG A 22 8.00 35.08 12.10
N THR A 23 9.33 35.09 12.13
CA THR A 23 10.07 36.07 12.92
C THR A 23 10.47 37.31 12.12
N GLY A 24 10.51 37.23 10.80
CA GLY A 24 11.09 38.28 9.94
C GLY A 24 12.62 38.34 10.02
N GLU A 25 13.27 37.37 10.65
CA GLU A 25 14.71 37.35 10.89
C GLU A 25 15.40 36.34 9.95
N GLU A 26 16.55 36.69 9.38
CA GLU A 26 17.35 35.76 8.58
C GLU A 26 17.93 34.61 9.41
N GLN A 27 18.16 34.87 10.71
CA GLN A 27 18.62 33.87 11.68
C GLN A 27 17.69 33.84 12.89
N PRO A 28 16.58 33.05 12.78
CA PRO A 28 15.63 32.88 13.87
C PRO A 28 16.29 32.30 15.12
N ASN A 29 15.79 32.68 16.29
CA ASN A 29 16.30 32.09 17.52
C ASN A 29 15.92 30.59 17.63
N PRO A 30 16.65 29.81 18.46
CA PRO A 30 16.45 28.35 18.55
C PRO A 30 15.04 27.92 18.98
N GLU A 31 14.34 28.75 19.75
CA GLU A 31 12.97 28.45 20.19
C GLU A 31 11.98 28.58 19.03
N ALA A 32 12.04 29.66 18.28
CA ALA A 32 11.22 29.86 17.08
C ALA A 32 11.46 28.75 16.04
N TYR A 33 12.70 28.32 15.85
CA TYR A 33 13.03 27.20 14.98
C TYR A 33 12.41 25.88 15.48
N ARG A 34 12.51 25.56 16.77
CA ARG A 34 11.92 24.32 17.33
C ARG A 34 10.40 24.28 17.20
N LEU A 35 9.72 25.39 17.44
CA LEU A 35 8.28 25.51 17.23
C LEU A 35 7.90 25.32 15.75
N ALA A 36 8.63 25.97 14.85
CA ALA A 36 8.43 25.79 13.41
C ALA A 36 8.68 24.33 12.97
N LEU A 37 9.72 23.68 13.48
CA LEU A 37 10.01 22.28 13.17
C LEU A 37 8.91 21.33 13.65
N ARG A 38 8.38 21.54 14.86
CA ARG A 38 7.23 20.80 15.37
C ARG A 38 6.02 20.94 14.43
N ASP A 39 5.70 22.15 14.02
CA ASP A 39 4.58 22.43 13.12
C ASP A 39 4.77 21.81 11.74
N VAL A 40 5.98 21.88 11.18
CA VAL A 40 6.32 21.23 9.91
C VAL A 40 6.12 19.71 10.00
N VAL A 41 6.61 19.07 11.05
CA VAL A 41 6.43 17.61 11.25
C VAL A 41 4.95 17.26 11.38
N ARG A 42 4.18 18.08 12.09
CA ARG A 42 2.72 17.87 12.28
C ARG A 42 1.89 18.04 11.01
N HIS A 43 2.26 18.98 10.13
CA HIS A 43 1.39 19.40 9.03
C HIS A 43 1.94 19.03 7.65
N CYS A 44 3.26 18.99 7.45
CA CYS A 44 3.87 18.88 6.12
C CYS A 44 4.51 17.51 5.83
N ILE A 45 4.83 16.72 6.87
CA ILE A 45 5.62 15.50 6.68
C ILE A 45 4.73 14.26 6.65
N TYR A 46 4.82 13.52 5.54
CA TYR A 46 4.17 12.24 5.31
C TYR A 46 5.21 11.19 4.94
N GLY A 47 4.98 9.95 5.31
CA GLY A 47 5.91 8.86 5.01
C GLY A 47 5.23 7.53 4.80
N VAL A 48 5.75 6.76 3.84
CA VAL A 48 5.30 5.40 3.56
C VAL A 48 6.52 4.50 3.45
N ASP A 49 6.47 3.37 4.12
CA ASP A 49 7.47 2.32 3.96
C ASP A 49 6.84 0.93 4.05
N LYS A 50 7.38 -0.01 3.28
CA LYS A 50 6.95 -1.41 3.32
C LYS A 50 7.41 -2.10 4.60
N ASN A 51 8.51 -1.67 5.20
CA ASN A 51 9.05 -2.27 6.42
C ASN A 51 8.45 -1.61 7.67
N PRO A 52 7.67 -2.33 8.51
CA PRO A 52 7.07 -1.75 9.72
C PRO A 52 8.11 -1.24 10.72
N LEU A 53 9.27 -1.89 10.81
CA LEU A 53 10.33 -1.42 11.71
C LEU A 53 10.91 -0.08 11.23
N ALA A 54 11.06 0.11 9.92
CA ALA A 54 11.50 1.37 9.36
C ALA A 54 10.48 2.50 9.66
N VAL A 55 9.18 2.20 9.56
CA VAL A 55 8.10 3.14 9.93
C VAL A 55 8.21 3.56 11.39
N GLU A 56 8.38 2.62 12.32
CA GLU A 56 8.52 2.94 13.75
C GLU A 56 9.79 3.75 14.03
N LEU A 57 10.92 3.37 13.43
CA LEU A 57 12.16 4.14 13.53
C LEU A 57 12.01 5.55 12.96
N CYS A 58 11.28 5.72 11.87
CA CYS A 58 10.99 7.03 11.28
C CYS A 58 10.17 7.90 12.24
N LYS A 59 9.13 7.35 12.87
CA LYS A 59 8.35 8.08 13.89
C LYS A 59 9.21 8.52 15.06
N VAL A 60 10.04 7.61 15.60
CA VAL A 60 10.96 7.93 16.69
C VAL A 60 11.94 9.02 16.29
N ALA A 61 12.52 8.96 15.09
CA ALA A 61 13.45 9.96 14.59
C ALA A 61 12.79 11.35 14.45
N LEU A 62 11.55 11.38 13.92
CA LEU A 62 10.77 12.62 13.82
C LEU A 62 10.38 13.17 15.21
N TRP A 63 10.04 12.33 16.18
CA TRP A 63 9.75 12.75 17.56
C TRP A 63 10.95 13.37 18.24
N ILE A 64 12.13 12.73 18.14
CA ILE A 64 13.37 13.25 18.72
C ILE A 64 13.69 14.61 18.11
N GLU A 65 13.60 14.73 16.80
CA GLU A 65 13.93 15.96 16.08
C GLU A 65 12.96 17.11 16.37
N SER A 66 11.66 16.82 16.42
CA SER A 66 10.60 17.81 16.64
C SER A 66 10.27 18.05 18.12
N HIS A 67 11.10 17.54 19.04
CA HIS A 67 10.87 17.71 20.47
C HIS A 67 10.90 19.18 20.85
N ALA A 68 9.83 19.64 21.51
CA ALA A 68 9.73 20.98 22.08
C ALA A 68 9.49 20.86 23.59
N GLN A 69 10.19 21.69 24.38
CA GLN A 69 10.11 21.64 25.84
C GLN A 69 8.66 21.90 26.32
N GLY A 70 8.20 21.05 27.23
CA GLY A 70 6.84 21.17 27.79
C GLY A 70 5.72 20.66 26.87
N LYS A 71 6.04 20.11 25.71
CA LYS A 71 5.06 19.55 24.78
C LYS A 71 5.18 18.04 24.68
N PRO A 72 4.06 17.29 24.59
CA PRO A 72 4.10 15.85 24.35
C PRO A 72 4.56 15.53 22.92
N LEU A 73 4.90 14.27 22.66
CA LEU A 73 5.22 13.77 21.33
C LEU A 73 3.97 13.83 20.43
N ALA A 74 4.12 14.36 19.21
CA ALA A 74 3.02 14.48 18.27
C ALA A 74 2.50 13.10 17.84
N PHE A 75 1.19 12.99 17.56
CA PHE A 75 0.60 11.80 16.98
C PHE A 75 0.94 11.71 15.49
N LEU A 76 1.67 10.67 15.06
CA LEU A 76 2.18 10.54 13.69
C LEU A 76 1.60 9.35 12.90
N ASP A 77 0.81 8.46 13.53
CA ASP A 77 0.31 7.24 12.87
C ASP A 77 -0.58 7.50 11.66
N HIS A 78 -1.25 8.65 11.60
CA HIS A 78 -2.06 9.04 10.45
C HIS A 78 -1.22 9.57 9.27
N LYS A 79 0.07 9.86 9.49
CA LYS A 79 0.98 10.43 8.48
C LYS A 79 2.14 9.53 8.10
N ILE A 80 2.68 8.76 9.04
CA ILE A 80 3.78 7.83 8.80
C ILE A 80 3.24 6.42 8.83
N LYS A 81 3.11 5.80 7.66
CA LYS A 81 2.32 4.59 7.45
C LYS A 81 3.12 3.43 6.88
N CYS A 82 2.68 2.21 7.22
CA CYS A 82 3.25 0.98 6.68
C CYS A 82 2.43 0.48 5.49
N GLY A 83 3.09 0.31 4.34
CA GLY A 83 2.47 -0.24 3.14
C GLY A 83 3.41 -0.28 1.95
N ASP A 84 3.05 -1.07 0.94
CA ASP A 84 3.76 -1.08 -0.34
C ASP A 84 3.25 0.06 -1.22
N SER A 85 4.02 1.12 -1.35
CA SER A 85 3.67 2.32 -2.11
C SER A 85 3.35 2.05 -3.59
N LEU A 86 3.78 0.91 -4.12
CA LEU A 86 3.54 0.50 -5.50
C LEU A 86 2.27 -0.34 -5.66
N VAL A 87 1.74 -0.95 -4.59
CA VAL A 87 0.64 -1.92 -4.65
C VAL A 87 -0.62 -1.38 -4.01
N GLY A 88 -1.66 -1.20 -4.81
CA GLY A 88 -2.96 -0.70 -4.36
C GLY A 88 -3.54 0.34 -5.32
N VAL A 89 -4.62 0.95 -4.91
CA VAL A 89 -5.36 1.94 -5.70
C VAL A 89 -4.80 3.34 -5.44
N LEU A 90 -4.53 4.10 -6.51
CA LEU A 90 -4.08 5.50 -6.40
C LEU A 90 -5.27 6.45 -6.28
N SER A 91 -6.29 6.27 -7.15
CA SER A 91 -7.57 6.99 -7.17
C SER A 91 -8.72 5.99 -7.20
N LEU A 92 -9.84 6.32 -6.58
CA LEU A 92 -11.05 5.49 -6.59
C LEU A 92 -11.65 5.34 -8.00
N ASP A 93 -11.27 6.18 -8.96
CA ASP A 93 -11.68 6.07 -10.37
C ASP A 93 -11.31 4.73 -10.98
N ALA A 94 -10.22 4.11 -10.51
CA ALA A 94 -9.80 2.78 -10.95
C ALA A 94 -10.85 1.69 -10.69
N LEU A 95 -11.77 1.93 -9.77
CA LEU A 95 -12.85 0.99 -9.43
C LEU A 95 -14.05 1.11 -10.38
N SER A 96 -14.23 2.26 -11.06
CA SER A 96 -15.44 2.58 -11.84
C SER A 96 -15.68 1.63 -13.00
N ASP A 97 -14.62 1.12 -13.62
CA ASP A 97 -14.71 0.17 -14.73
C ASP A 97 -14.73 -1.31 -14.27
N GLY A 98 -14.77 -1.55 -12.96
CA GLY A 98 -14.64 -2.88 -12.38
C GLY A 98 -13.20 -3.39 -12.39
N ILE A 99 -13.02 -4.71 -12.24
CA ILE A 99 -11.70 -5.34 -12.26
C ILE A 99 -11.28 -5.57 -13.71
N PRO A 100 -10.08 -5.13 -14.13
CA PRO A 100 -9.58 -5.38 -15.49
C PRO A 100 -9.47 -6.89 -15.79
N ASP A 101 -9.78 -7.31 -17.01
CA ASP A 101 -9.69 -8.71 -17.42
C ASP A 101 -8.26 -9.27 -17.31
N GLU A 102 -7.27 -8.38 -17.39
CA GLU A 102 -5.85 -8.67 -17.26
C GLU A 102 -5.46 -9.13 -15.84
N ALA A 103 -6.25 -8.79 -14.82
CA ALA A 103 -6.06 -9.30 -13.46
C ALA A 103 -6.10 -10.83 -13.40
N PHE A 104 -6.86 -11.46 -14.30
CA PHE A 104 -7.03 -12.91 -14.39
C PHE A 104 -6.08 -13.58 -15.42
N GLU A 105 -5.07 -12.89 -15.92
CA GLU A 105 -4.00 -13.51 -16.69
C GLU A 105 -3.19 -14.44 -15.77
N PRO A 106 -2.97 -15.71 -16.17
CA PRO A 106 -2.30 -16.67 -15.30
C PRO A 106 -0.83 -16.31 -15.11
N VAL A 107 -0.35 -16.46 -13.90
CA VAL A 107 1.06 -16.33 -13.51
C VAL A 107 1.61 -17.70 -13.07
N SER A 108 2.85 -17.75 -12.59
CA SER A 108 3.48 -18.98 -12.12
C SER A 108 2.63 -19.65 -11.03
N GLY A 109 2.34 -20.92 -11.21
CA GLY A 109 1.50 -21.71 -10.28
C GLY A 109 0.01 -21.70 -10.58
N ASP A 110 -0.50 -20.79 -11.41
CA ASP A 110 -1.93 -20.70 -11.74
C ASP A 110 -2.42 -21.80 -12.70
N GLU A 111 -3.65 -22.25 -12.49
CA GLU A 111 -4.35 -23.16 -13.41
C GLU A 111 -4.92 -22.38 -14.61
N LYS A 112 -4.30 -22.48 -15.77
CA LYS A 112 -4.69 -21.75 -17.00
C LYS A 112 -6.14 -21.89 -17.40
N LYS A 113 -6.75 -23.07 -17.18
CA LYS A 113 -8.17 -23.32 -17.48
C LYS A 113 -9.08 -22.47 -16.59
N LEU A 114 -8.80 -22.45 -15.29
CA LEU A 114 -9.56 -21.66 -14.32
C LEU A 114 -9.37 -20.15 -14.54
N ALA A 115 -8.14 -19.73 -14.83
CA ALA A 115 -7.85 -18.34 -15.20
C ALA A 115 -8.67 -17.87 -16.40
N SER A 116 -8.76 -18.70 -17.44
CA SER A 116 -9.58 -18.42 -18.62
C SER A 116 -11.08 -18.34 -18.28
N GLN A 117 -11.58 -19.17 -17.38
CA GLN A 117 -12.96 -19.13 -16.91
C GLN A 117 -13.25 -17.84 -16.13
N LEU A 118 -12.38 -17.45 -15.18
CA LEU A 118 -12.50 -16.20 -14.43
C LEU A 118 -12.46 -14.98 -15.35
N LYS A 119 -11.50 -14.94 -16.28
CA LYS A 119 -11.40 -13.86 -17.28
C LYS A 119 -12.67 -13.70 -18.11
N ARG A 120 -13.22 -14.82 -18.59
CA ARG A 120 -14.49 -14.82 -19.36
C ARG A 120 -15.68 -14.36 -18.50
N ARG A 121 -15.76 -14.87 -17.26
CA ARG A 121 -16.82 -14.48 -16.31
C ARG A 121 -16.75 -12.98 -16.03
N ASN A 122 -15.58 -12.46 -15.65
CA ASN A 122 -15.37 -11.05 -15.34
C ASN A 122 -15.72 -10.13 -16.52
N ARG A 123 -15.30 -10.51 -17.74
CA ARG A 123 -15.65 -9.77 -18.97
C ARG A 123 -17.14 -9.67 -19.21
N ASN A 124 -17.88 -10.75 -18.97
CA ASN A 124 -19.33 -10.76 -19.10
C ASN A 124 -20.00 -9.88 -18.03
N GLU A 125 -19.50 -9.93 -16.78
CA GLU A 125 -19.98 -9.09 -15.69
C GLU A 125 -19.78 -7.60 -16.00
N ARG A 126 -18.60 -7.21 -16.51
CA ARG A 126 -18.31 -5.80 -16.92
C ARG A 126 -19.21 -5.32 -18.06
N LYS A 127 -19.52 -6.16 -19.05
CA LYS A 127 -20.40 -5.80 -20.17
C LYS A 127 -21.83 -5.49 -19.74
N ASN A 128 -22.31 -6.10 -18.68
CA ASN A 128 -23.65 -5.90 -18.15
C ASN A 128 -23.83 -4.54 -17.44
N LYS A 129 -22.83 -3.63 -17.55
CA LYS A 129 -22.86 -2.24 -17.08
C LYS A 129 -23.51 -2.10 -15.70
N PHE A 130 -22.91 -2.70 -14.72
CA PHE A 130 -23.22 -2.32 -13.34
C PHE A 130 -22.75 -0.88 -13.15
N GLN A 131 -23.69 0.06 -13.10
CA GLN A 131 -23.36 1.42 -12.70
C GLN A 131 -23.06 1.42 -11.22
N PHE A 132 -21.94 2.00 -10.82
CA PHE A 132 -21.68 2.28 -9.42
C PHE A 132 -22.83 3.14 -8.87
N ALA A 133 -23.56 2.59 -7.90
CA ALA A 133 -24.80 3.21 -7.39
C ALA A 133 -24.52 4.41 -6.46
N LEU A 134 -23.27 4.59 -6.00
CA LEU A 134 -22.86 5.68 -5.12
C LEU A 134 -21.66 6.39 -5.72
N PRO A 135 -21.65 7.74 -5.71
CA PRO A 135 -20.46 8.50 -6.07
C PRO A 135 -19.37 8.18 -5.02
N LEU A 136 -18.38 7.39 -5.42
CA LEU A 136 -17.19 7.09 -4.59
C LEU A 136 -16.49 8.37 -4.15
N GLU A 137 -16.56 9.41 -4.96
CA GLU A 137 -16.06 10.76 -4.69
C GLU A 137 -16.67 11.40 -3.44
N GLN A 138 -17.97 11.21 -3.18
CA GLN A 138 -18.60 11.75 -1.97
C GLN A 138 -18.05 11.12 -0.70
N GLY A 139 -17.86 9.78 -0.73
CA GLY A 139 -17.23 9.07 0.38
C GLY A 139 -15.79 9.53 0.63
N LEU A 140 -15.02 9.77 -0.44
CA LEU A 140 -13.66 10.28 -0.33
C LEU A 140 -13.62 11.71 0.22
N SER A 141 -14.51 12.59 -0.24
CA SER A 141 -14.60 13.97 0.25
C SER A 141 -14.94 14.03 1.74
N GLN A 142 -15.83 13.17 2.20
CA GLN A 142 -16.19 13.08 3.62
C GLN A 142 -15.02 12.54 4.46
N LEU A 143 -14.29 11.56 3.96
CA LEU A 143 -13.07 11.08 4.60
C LEU A 143 -11.99 12.17 4.66
N ALA A 144 -11.80 12.92 3.58
CA ALA A 144 -10.85 14.03 3.54
C ALA A 144 -11.14 15.08 4.60
N GLN A 145 -12.40 15.51 4.74
CA GLN A 145 -12.82 16.43 5.79
C GLN A 145 -12.55 15.87 7.19
N THR A 146 -12.84 14.60 7.39
CA THR A 146 -12.62 13.94 8.69
C THR A 146 -11.13 13.84 9.03
N HIS A 147 -10.27 13.53 8.05
CA HIS A 147 -8.82 13.51 8.23
C HIS A 147 -8.23 14.90 8.43
N GLN A 148 -8.75 15.91 7.74
CA GLN A 148 -8.37 17.31 7.99
C GLN A 148 -8.71 17.73 9.42
N GLN A 149 -9.92 17.45 9.89
CA GLN A 149 -10.32 17.70 11.28
C GLN A 149 -9.39 16.99 12.27
N LEU A 150 -9.03 15.73 11.99
CA LEU A 150 -8.08 14.98 12.80
C LEU A 150 -6.71 15.68 12.85
N THR A 151 -6.20 16.16 11.72
CA THR A 151 -4.92 16.87 11.64
C THR A 151 -4.96 18.18 12.44
N GLU A 152 -6.09 18.90 12.40
CA GLU A 152 -6.30 20.17 13.09
C GLU A 152 -6.57 20.02 14.60
N MET A 153 -6.90 18.80 15.08
CA MET A 153 -7.06 18.57 16.53
C MET A 153 -5.80 18.99 17.27
N PRO A 154 -5.95 19.69 18.41
CA PRO A 154 -4.80 20.06 19.24
C PRO A 154 -4.09 18.82 19.77
N ASP A 155 -2.79 18.93 19.99
CA ASP A 155 -1.92 17.88 20.51
C ASP A 155 -0.80 18.44 21.43
N ASP A 156 -1.15 19.49 22.17
CA ASP A 156 -0.27 20.16 23.12
C ASP A 156 -0.28 19.54 24.50
N GLU A 157 -1.27 18.68 24.79
CA GLU A 157 -1.45 17.99 26.08
C GLU A 157 -1.60 16.48 25.84
N PRO A 158 -1.16 15.60 26.79
CA PRO A 158 -1.25 14.15 26.64
C PRO A 158 -2.68 13.63 26.40
N GLU A 159 -3.70 14.27 26.99
CA GLU A 159 -5.09 13.92 26.83
C GLU A 159 -5.57 14.19 25.39
N GLN A 160 -5.10 15.27 24.78
CA GLN A 160 -5.41 15.64 23.39
C GLN A 160 -4.80 14.62 22.41
N ILE A 161 -3.57 14.18 22.66
CA ILE A 161 -2.92 13.10 21.89
C ILE A 161 -3.75 11.81 21.95
N ARG A 162 -4.16 11.39 23.15
CA ARG A 162 -5.02 10.20 23.33
C ARG A 162 -6.37 10.35 22.61
N ALA A 163 -6.98 11.51 22.68
CA ALA A 163 -8.23 11.79 21.99
C ALA A 163 -8.06 11.68 20.46
N LYS A 164 -6.97 12.22 19.93
CA LYS A 164 -6.59 12.13 18.49
C LYS A 164 -6.34 10.68 18.06
N GLU A 165 -5.60 9.92 18.85
CA GLU A 165 -5.35 8.48 18.62
C GLU A 165 -6.66 7.68 18.60
N ASN A 166 -7.52 7.89 19.61
CA ASN A 166 -8.80 7.20 19.68
C ASN A 166 -9.68 7.55 18.48
N ARG A 167 -9.75 8.83 18.10
CA ARG A 167 -10.49 9.28 16.93
C ARG A 167 -9.99 8.61 15.66
N TYR A 168 -8.68 8.56 15.46
CA TYR A 168 -8.06 7.87 14.30
C TYR A 168 -8.39 6.38 14.28
N ARG A 169 -8.31 5.70 15.44
CA ARG A 169 -8.65 4.28 15.55
C ARG A 169 -10.13 4.01 15.26
N ASP A 170 -11.02 4.89 15.73
CA ASP A 170 -12.46 4.77 15.48
C ASP A 170 -12.81 4.95 14.00
N LEU A 171 -12.10 5.81 13.27
CA LEU A 171 -12.27 5.96 11.82
C LEU A 171 -11.98 4.68 11.04
N GLN A 172 -11.06 3.85 11.52
CA GLN A 172 -10.63 2.63 10.86
C GLN A 172 -11.40 1.37 11.29
N ARG A 173 -12.39 1.50 12.19
CA ARG A 173 -13.18 0.37 12.67
C ARG A 173 -13.98 -0.27 11.54
N GLU A 174 -14.21 -1.58 11.68
CA GLU A 174 -15.15 -2.32 10.84
C GLU A 174 -16.52 -1.66 10.84
N GLY A 175 -17.14 -1.56 9.66
CA GLY A 175 -18.44 -0.94 9.45
C GLY A 175 -18.43 0.56 9.17
N THR A 176 -17.28 1.24 9.28
CA THR A 176 -17.14 2.66 8.89
C THR A 176 -17.07 2.82 7.36
N ASP A 177 -17.24 4.04 6.86
CA ASP A 177 -17.05 4.36 5.45
C ASP A 177 -15.62 4.13 4.98
N TRP A 178 -14.62 4.40 5.85
CA TRP A 178 -13.23 4.07 5.55
C TRP A 178 -13.05 2.56 5.33
N TRP A 179 -13.55 1.73 6.25
CA TRP A 179 -13.49 0.27 6.14
C TRP A 179 -14.16 -0.24 4.86
N ARG A 180 -15.32 0.34 4.51
CA ARG A 180 -16.06 -0.02 3.29
C ARG A 180 -15.24 0.28 2.04
N LEU A 181 -14.69 1.48 1.92
CA LEU A 181 -13.86 1.88 0.77
C LEU A 181 -12.56 1.09 0.73
N GLN A 182 -11.94 0.86 1.87
CA GLN A 182 -10.75 0.02 1.99
C GLN A 182 -11.00 -1.41 1.48
N THR A 183 -12.12 -2.00 1.86
CA THR A 183 -12.51 -3.34 1.40
C THR A 183 -12.75 -3.36 -0.11
N LEU A 184 -13.39 -2.36 -0.69
CA LEU A 184 -13.55 -2.24 -2.16
C LEU A 184 -12.19 -2.19 -2.87
N CYS A 185 -11.27 -1.39 -2.38
CA CYS A 185 -9.92 -1.30 -2.92
C CYS A 185 -9.14 -2.61 -2.74
N HIS A 186 -9.32 -3.29 -1.61
CA HIS A 186 -8.73 -4.61 -1.38
C HIS A 186 -9.27 -5.65 -2.36
N LEU A 187 -10.59 -5.72 -2.57
CA LEU A 187 -11.22 -6.64 -3.52
C LEU A 187 -10.69 -6.42 -4.94
N TRP A 188 -10.58 -5.15 -5.37
CA TRP A 188 -10.04 -4.82 -6.69
C TRP A 188 -8.58 -5.23 -6.85
N THR A 189 -7.74 -4.90 -5.87
CA THR A 189 -6.31 -5.20 -5.91
C THR A 189 -6.03 -6.69 -5.78
N ALA A 190 -6.77 -7.39 -4.90
CA ALA A 190 -6.62 -8.81 -4.63
C ALA A 190 -6.79 -9.69 -5.87
N ALA A 191 -7.62 -9.29 -6.83
CA ALA A 191 -7.80 -10.03 -8.08
C ALA A 191 -6.48 -10.22 -8.88
N PHE A 192 -5.53 -9.31 -8.74
CA PHE A 192 -4.21 -9.43 -9.39
C PHE A 192 -3.26 -10.39 -8.67
N PHE A 193 -3.45 -10.58 -7.37
CA PHE A 193 -2.56 -11.33 -6.48
C PHE A 193 -3.12 -12.69 -6.06
N ALA A 194 -4.37 -12.97 -6.36
CA ALA A 194 -5.01 -14.22 -6.00
C ALA A 194 -4.41 -15.39 -6.77
N GLU A 195 -4.06 -16.48 -6.07
CA GLU A 195 -3.65 -17.73 -6.68
C GLU A 195 -4.87 -18.43 -7.32
N ILE A 196 -4.80 -18.64 -8.63
CA ILE A 196 -5.91 -19.23 -9.39
C ILE A 196 -5.77 -20.75 -9.42
N ASN A 197 -6.37 -21.40 -8.44
CA ASN A 197 -6.44 -22.86 -8.28
C ASN A 197 -7.84 -23.29 -7.83
N GLN A 198 -8.10 -24.61 -7.78
CA GLN A 198 -9.42 -25.16 -7.39
C GLN A 198 -9.86 -24.71 -5.99
N GLU A 199 -8.93 -24.62 -5.05
CA GLU A 199 -9.21 -24.23 -3.68
C GLU A 199 -9.69 -22.77 -3.59
N ASN A 200 -9.01 -21.86 -4.29
CA ASN A 200 -9.26 -20.43 -4.22
C ASN A 200 -10.33 -19.92 -5.18
N PHE A 201 -10.68 -20.70 -6.23
CA PHE A 201 -11.51 -20.25 -7.34
C PHE A 201 -12.82 -19.58 -6.91
N HIS A 202 -13.46 -20.08 -5.88
CA HIS A 202 -14.75 -19.59 -5.39
C HIS A 202 -14.65 -18.31 -4.55
N ARG A 203 -13.46 -17.95 -4.08
CA ARG A 203 -13.21 -16.76 -3.24
C ARG A 203 -12.44 -15.66 -3.95
N ILE A 204 -12.06 -15.86 -5.24
CA ILE A 204 -11.40 -14.82 -6.04
C ILE A 204 -12.42 -13.75 -6.43
N PRO A 205 -12.19 -12.45 -6.08
CA PRO A 205 -13.11 -11.38 -6.42
C PRO A 205 -13.17 -11.11 -7.92
N THR A 206 -14.36 -10.79 -8.43
CA THR A 206 -14.63 -10.36 -9.80
C THR A 206 -15.36 -9.02 -9.80
N SER A 207 -15.60 -8.42 -10.97
CA SER A 207 -16.32 -7.15 -11.06
C SER A 207 -17.71 -7.20 -10.42
N ALA A 208 -18.43 -8.32 -10.54
CA ALA A 208 -19.71 -8.48 -9.84
C ALA A 208 -19.54 -8.44 -8.31
N THR A 209 -18.43 -8.96 -7.79
CA THR A 209 -18.12 -8.88 -6.35
C THR A 209 -18.03 -7.44 -5.89
N LEU A 210 -17.27 -6.59 -6.64
CA LEU A 210 -17.15 -5.16 -6.35
C LEU A 210 -18.50 -4.46 -6.35
N PHE A 211 -19.27 -4.62 -7.41
CA PHE A 211 -20.57 -3.96 -7.56
C PHE A 211 -21.57 -4.40 -6.50
N ASN A 212 -21.60 -5.69 -6.17
CA ASN A 212 -22.48 -6.22 -5.13
C ASN A 212 -22.09 -5.69 -3.75
N TYR A 213 -20.79 -5.64 -3.42
CA TYR A 213 -20.31 -5.10 -2.15
C TYR A 213 -20.63 -3.61 -2.01
N GLN A 214 -20.51 -2.84 -3.08
CA GLN A 214 -20.88 -1.43 -3.06
C GLN A 214 -22.37 -1.19 -2.81
N ARG A 215 -23.23 -2.03 -3.41
CA ARG A 215 -24.70 -1.95 -3.21
C ARG A 215 -25.13 -2.39 -1.82
N SER A 216 -24.55 -3.46 -1.33
CA SER A 216 -24.81 -4.03 -0.01
C SER A 216 -23.62 -4.88 0.42
N GLN A 217 -22.99 -4.52 1.51
CA GLN A 217 -21.85 -5.27 2.05
C GLN A 217 -22.20 -6.75 2.33
N GLY A 218 -23.42 -7.01 2.80
CA GLY A 218 -23.94 -8.37 3.05
C GLY A 218 -24.23 -9.21 1.80
N ALA A 219 -24.18 -8.62 0.60
CA ALA A 219 -24.36 -9.35 -0.65
C ALA A 219 -23.11 -10.12 -1.12
N VAL A 220 -21.97 -9.91 -0.46
CA VAL A 220 -20.72 -10.60 -0.75
C VAL A 220 -20.39 -11.57 0.38
N ARG A 221 -19.99 -12.77 0.02
CA ARG A 221 -19.60 -13.82 0.97
C ARG A 221 -18.39 -13.37 1.82
N GLY A 222 -18.43 -13.70 3.11
CA GLY A 222 -17.39 -13.34 4.05
C GLY A 222 -16.01 -13.93 3.71
N ASP A 223 -15.96 -15.13 3.09
CA ASP A 223 -14.69 -15.76 2.68
C ASP A 223 -14.01 -15.04 1.51
N VAL A 224 -14.78 -14.39 0.62
CA VAL A 224 -14.22 -13.53 -0.45
C VAL A 224 -13.61 -12.26 0.14
N ILE A 225 -14.32 -11.62 1.08
CA ILE A 225 -13.83 -10.44 1.79
C ILE A 225 -12.59 -10.81 2.62
N GLY A 226 -12.67 -11.88 3.40
CA GLY A 226 -11.55 -12.36 4.22
C GLY A 226 -10.29 -12.64 3.40
N TYR A 227 -10.44 -13.28 2.23
CA TYR A 227 -9.32 -13.54 1.33
C TYR A 227 -8.69 -12.27 0.77
N ALA A 228 -9.51 -11.28 0.40
CA ALA A 228 -8.98 -9.99 -0.06
C ALA A 228 -8.18 -9.27 1.04
N TRP A 229 -8.65 -9.31 2.29
CA TRP A 229 -7.94 -8.76 3.45
C TRP A 229 -6.65 -9.54 3.79
N GLU A 230 -6.66 -10.87 3.64
CA GLU A 230 -5.47 -11.71 3.80
C GLU A 230 -4.38 -11.32 2.80
N LEU A 231 -4.74 -11.20 1.51
CA LEU A 231 -3.83 -10.75 0.46
C LEU A 231 -3.35 -9.32 0.70
N ALA A 232 -4.24 -8.42 1.13
CA ALA A 232 -3.87 -7.05 1.46
C ALA A 232 -2.83 -6.99 2.59
N LYS A 233 -3.00 -7.77 3.63
CA LYS A 233 -2.03 -7.88 4.73
C LYS A 233 -0.69 -8.48 4.27
N ARG A 234 -0.74 -9.55 3.46
CA ARG A 234 0.44 -10.26 2.96
C ARG A 234 1.28 -9.38 2.05
N HIS A 235 0.66 -8.69 1.09
CA HIS A 235 1.32 -7.85 0.11
C HIS A 235 1.40 -6.37 0.53
N ARG A 236 0.87 -6.02 1.72
CA ARG A 236 0.86 -4.67 2.29
C ARG A 236 0.23 -3.65 1.33
N PHE A 237 -0.97 -3.93 0.84
CA PHE A 237 -1.67 -3.00 -0.06
C PHE A 237 -1.77 -1.62 0.55
N PHE A 238 -1.49 -0.60 -0.25
CA PHE A 238 -1.52 0.78 0.14
C PHE A 238 -2.37 1.60 -0.84
N HIS A 239 -3.51 2.07 -0.36
CA HIS A 239 -4.46 2.83 -1.18
C HIS A 239 -4.31 4.31 -0.91
N TRP A 240 -3.50 4.97 -1.70
CA TRP A 240 -3.05 6.35 -1.47
C TRP A 240 -4.17 7.33 -1.16
N ALA A 241 -5.26 7.34 -1.95
CA ALA A 241 -6.39 8.23 -1.75
C ALA A 241 -7.16 7.98 -0.44
N LEU A 242 -7.10 6.76 0.13
CA LEU A 242 -7.73 6.43 1.40
C LEU A 242 -6.81 6.64 2.59
N GLU A 243 -5.51 6.49 2.36
CA GLU A 243 -4.52 6.66 3.42
C GLU A 243 -4.22 8.14 3.71
N PHE A 244 -4.29 8.99 2.68
CA PHE A 244 -4.08 10.44 2.78
C PHE A 244 -5.18 11.21 2.05
N PRO A 245 -6.46 11.03 2.44
CA PRO A 245 -7.57 11.58 1.69
C PRO A 245 -7.57 13.11 1.65
N GLU A 246 -7.10 13.79 2.70
CA GLU A 246 -6.97 15.24 2.77
C GLU A 246 -5.95 15.79 1.76
N VAL A 247 -4.88 15.05 1.52
CA VAL A 247 -3.84 15.43 0.55
C VAL A 247 -4.38 15.31 -0.87
N PHE A 248 -5.04 14.17 -1.19
CA PHE A 248 -5.59 13.94 -2.52
C PHE A 248 -6.77 14.85 -2.85
N ALA A 249 -7.58 15.22 -1.85
CA ALA A 249 -8.63 16.22 -2.02
C ALA A 249 -8.07 17.62 -2.33
N SER A 250 -6.85 17.91 -1.89
CA SER A 250 -6.14 19.17 -2.16
C SER A 250 -5.30 19.14 -3.44
N GLY A 251 -5.37 18.06 -4.23
CA GLY A 251 -4.64 17.94 -5.51
C GLY A 251 -3.36 17.11 -5.46
N GLY A 252 -2.99 16.56 -4.32
CA GLY A 252 -1.83 15.68 -4.14
C GLY A 252 -0.72 16.29 -3.29
N PHE A 253 0.45 15.66 -3.29
CA PHE A 253 1.65 16.13 -2.60
C PHE A 253 2.40 17.17 -3.44
N ASP A 254 2.87 18.24 -2.82
CA ASP A 254 3.72 19.25 -3.49
C ASP A 254 5.07 18.68 -3.88
N VAL A 255 5.64 17.79 -3.05
CA VAL A 255 6.93 17.17 -3.27
C VAL A 255 6.92 15.72 -2.84
N VAL A 256 7.46 14.84 -3.69
CA VAL A 256 7.72 13.42 -3.37
C VAL A 256 9.23 13.20 -3.33
N LEU A 257 9.72 12.76 -2.17
CA LEU A 257 11.13 12.44 -1.93
C LEU A 257 11.29 10.95 -1.69
N CYS A 258 12.10 10.27 -2.48
CA CYS A 258 12.39 8.86 -2.29
C CYS A 258 13.79 8.49 -2.79
N ASN A 259 14.28 7.37 -2.28
CA ASN A 259 15.37 6.61 -2.86
C ASN A 259 14.85 5.19 -3.07
N PRO A 260 14.24 4.90 -4.23
CA PRO A 260 13.67 3.59 -4.46
C PRO A 260 14.77 2.52 -4.52
N PRO A 261 14.50 1.28 -4.08
CA PRO A 261 15.44 0.19 -4.23
C PRO A 261 15.69 -0.08 -5.72
N TRP A 262 16.94 -0.40 -6.09
CA TRP A 262 17.34 -0.67 -7.48
C TRP A 262 17.15 -2.16 -7.81
N GLU A 263 15.99 -2.70 -7.50
CA GLU A 263 15.68 -4.11 -7.64
C GLU A 263 14.83 -4.38 -8.88
N ARG A 264 15.08 -5.51 -9.52
CA ARG A 264 14.23 -6.02 -10.59
C ARG A 264 13.01 -6.71 -9.97
N ILE A 265 11.84 -6.43 -10.52
CA ILE A 265 10.60 -7.09 -10.13
C ILE A 265 10.55 -8.49 -10.78
N LYS A 266 11.47 -9.33 -10.37
CA LYS A 266 11.56 -10.73 -10.79
C LYS A 266 12.30 -11.49 -9.71
N LEU A 267 11.77 -12.63 -9.31
CA LEU A 267 12.43 -13.46 -8.33
C LEU A 267 13.84 -13.87 -8.82
N GLN A 268 14.85 -13.50 -8.06
CA GLN A 268 16.22 -13.93 -8.29
C GLN A 268 16.46 -15.27 -7.58
N GLU A 269 16.45 -16.36 -8.33
CA GLU A 269 16.56 -17.73 -7.78
C GLU A 269 17.80 -17.91 -6.91
N GLN A 270 18.96 -17.38 -7.33
CA GLN A 270 20.20 -17.47 -6.55
C GLN A 270 20.06 -16.81 -5.18
N GLU A 271 19.49 -15.63 -5.13
CA GLU A 271 19.28 -14.88 -3.89
C GLU A 271 18.25 -15.58 -3.00
N PHE A 272 17.15 -16.07 -3.59
CA PHE A 272 16.13 -16.81 -2.85
C PHE A 272 16.69 -18.04 -2.15
N PHE A 273 17.56 -18.80 -2.85
CA PHE A 273 18.13 -20.03 -2.32
C PHE A 273 19.43 -19.82 -1.53
N ALA A 274 20.04 -18.64 -1.54
CA ALA A 274 21.35 -18.39 -0.91
C ALA A 274 21.45 -18.90 0.54
N ASN A 275 20.44 -18.62 1.35
CA ASN A 275 20.37 -19.01 2.76
C ASN A 275 19.44 -20.20 3.03
N ARG A 276 18.77 -20.76 1.99
CA ARG A 276 17.79 -21.84 2.13
C ARG A 276 18.30 -23.18 1.60
N ASP A 277 18.97 -23.15 0.46
CA ASP A 277 19.57 -24.32 -0.18
C ASP A 277 20.81 -23.93 -0.99
N PRO A 278 22.00 -23.94 -0.37
CA PRO A 278 23.26 -23.56 -1.03
C PRO A 278 23.60 -24.37 -2.28
N GLN A 279 23.11 -25.62 -2.39
CA GLN A 279 23.35 -26.46 -3.59
C GLN A 279 22.63 -25.89 -4.82
N ILE A 280 21.40 -25.37 -4.62
CA ILE A 280 20.63 -24.72 -5.68
C ILE A 280 21.23 -23.34 -5.98
N ALA A 281 21.57 -22.57 -4.94
CA ALA A 281 22.12 -21.21 -5.10
C ALA A 281 23.43 -21.23 -5.91
N ASN A 282 24.34 -22.19 -5.60
CA ASN A 282 25.65 -22.29 -6.20
C ASN A 282 25.72 -23.23 -7.43
N ALA A 283 24.57 -23.61 -8.00
CA ALA A 283 24.54 -24.44 -9.19
C ALA A 283 25.37 -23.80 -10.33
N PRO A 284 26.19 -24.60 -11.06
CA PRO A 284 27.19 -24.08 -12.00
C PRO A 284 26.57 -23.32 -13.19
N ASN A 285 25.33 -23.61 -13.51
CA ASN A 285 24.58 -22.92 -14.59
C ASN A 285 23.07 -23.00 -14.35
N LYS A 286 22.32 -22.27 -15.18
CA LYS A 286 20.85 -22.21 -15.09
C LYS A 286 20.19 -23.58 -15.24
N ALA A 287 20.63 -24.40 -16.18
CA ALA A 287 20.05 -25.72 -16.43
C ALA A 287 20.23 -26.69 -15.23
N ALA A 288 21.42 -26.68 -14.60
CA ALA A 288 21.67 -27.44 -13.38
C ALA A 288 20.77 -26.95 -12.22
N ARG A 289 20.61 -25.65 -12.09
CA ARG A 289 19.71 -25.06 -11.08
C ARG A 289 18.27 -25.49 -11.29
N GLU A 290 17.72 -25.36 -12.48
CA GLU A 290 16.36 -25.77 -12.81
C GLU A 290 16.11 -27.26 -12.52
N ARG A 291 17.10 -28.13 -12.75
CA ARG A 291 17.01 -29.54 -12.39
C ARG A 291 16.90 -29.73 -10.88
N LEU A 292 17.78 -29.09 -10.11
CA LEU A 292 17.78 -29.17 -8.66
C LEU A 292 16.46 -28.61 -8.06
N ILE A 293 15.94 -27.53 -8.64
CA ILE A 293 14.64 -26.95 -8.24
C ILE A 293 13.50 -27.96 -8.51
N LYS A 294 13.50 -28.66 -9.64
CA LYS A 294 12.48 -29.71 -9.91
C LYS A 294 12.57 -30.88 -8.93
N GLU A 295 13.77 -31.28 -8.55
CA GLU A 295 13.99 -32.31 -7.54
C GLU A 295 13.54 -31.90 -6.15
N LEU A 296 13.53 -30.57 -5.87
CA LEU A 296 13.11 -29.98 -4.60
C LEU A 296 11.68 -30.37 -4.22
N GLN A 297 10.79 -30.53 -5.21
CA GLN A 297 9.41 -30.92 -4.96
C GLN A 297 9.30 -32.24 -4.19
N LYS A 298 10.22 -33.18 -4.42
CA LYS A 298 10.28 -34.47 -3.72
C LYS A 298 11.17 -34.40 -2.48
N ARG A 299 12.31 -33.70 -2.56
CA ARG A 299 13.33 -33.63 -1.51
C ARG A 299 12.91 -32.76 -0.33
N ASN A 300 12.31 -31.58 -0.62
CA ASN A 300 11.82 -30.64 0.40
C ASN A 300 10.53 -29.94 -0.08
N PRO A 301 9.36 -30.58 0.10
CA PRO A 301 8.09 -30.04 -0.35
C PRO A 301 7.71 -28.69 0.28
N THR A 302 8.23 -28.39 1.47
CA THR A 302 7.99 -27.12 2.15
C THR A 302 8.72 -26.00 1.43
N LEU A 303 10.03 -26.14 1.20
CA LEU A 303 10.81 -25.14 0.48
C LEU A 303 10.34 -24.99 -0.98
N TRP A 304 9.86 -26.08 -1.61
CA TRP A 304 9.23 -26.02 -2.93
C TRP A 304 7.98 -25.12 -2.91
N ARG A 305 7.09 -25.26 -1.92
CA ARG A 305 5.92 -24.41 -1.79
C ARG A 305 6.29 -22.93 -1.55
N GLU A 306 7.28 -22.67 -0.70
CA GLU A 306 7.81 -21.32 -0.46
C GLU A 306 8.36 -20.69 -1.75
N TYR A 307 9.10 -21.46 -2.55
CA TYR A 307 9.64 -21.01 -3.82
C TYR A 307 8.52 -20.69 -4.82
N MET A 308 7.55 -21.62 -4.98
CA MET A 308 6.41 -21.41 -5.89
C MET A 308 5.59 -20.19 -5.50
N GLN A 309 5.42 -19.98 -4.19
CA GLN A 309 4.76 -18.80 -3.67
C GLN A 309 5.52 -17.51 -3.97
N ALA A 310 6.83 -17.50 -3.77
CA ALA A 310 7.67 -16.35 -4.09
C ALA A 310 7.67 -16.04 -5.60
N MET A 311 7.66 -17.08 -6.44
CA MET A 311 7.51 -16.93 -7.90
C MET A 311 6.17 -16.31 -8.26
N HIS A 312 5.08 -16.86 -7.71
CA HIS A 312 3.72 -16.33 -7.91
C HIS A 312 3.64 -14.86 -7.51
N ASP A 313 4.13 -14.52 -6.32
CA ASP A 313 4.09 -13.15 -5.79
C ASP A 313 4.86 -12.14 -6.67
N ALA A 314 6.04 -12.53 -7.16
CA ALA A 314 6.84 -11.70 -8.05
C ALA A 314 6.15 -11.49 -9.42
N ASP A 315 5.58 -12.56 -10.00
CA ASP A 315 4.87 -12.49 -11.27
C ASP A 315 3.55 -11.72 -11.14
N ALA A 316 2.82 -11.88 -10.02
CA ALA A 316 1.59 -11.14 -9.71
C ALA A 316 1.88 -9.64 -9.54
N LEU A 317 2.96 -9.28 -8.86
CA LEU A 317 3.42 -7.89 -8.76
C LEU A 317 3.76 -7.32 -10.13
N SER A 318 4.54 -8.04 -10.95
CA SER A 318 4.86 -7.63 -12.32
C SER A 318 3.59 -7.44 -13.17
N LYS A 319 2.63 -8.37 -13.08
CA LYS A 319 1.32 -8.28 -13.73
C LYS A 319 0.56 -7.03 -13.26
N PHE A 320 0.48 -6.79 -11.95
CA PHE A 320 -0.19 -5.62 -11.39
C PHE A 320 0.41 -4.32 -11.92
N LEU A 321 1.72 -4.15 -11.87
CA LEU A 321 2.39 -2.93 -12.32
C LEU A 321 2.17 -2.67 -13.83
N ARG A 322 2.14 -3.72 -14.64
CA ARG A 322 1.93 -3.61 -16.11
C ARG A 322 0.48 -3.39 -16.51
N LYS A 323 -0.47 -3.96 -15.77
CA LYS A 323 -1.85 -4.16 -16.25
C LYS A 323 -2.91 -3.44 -15.42
N SER A 324 -2.54 -2.85 -14.28
CA SER A 324 -3.48 -2.08 -13.45
C SER A 324 -3.77 -0.67 -13.99
N SER A 325 -3.13 -0.25 -15.08
CA SER A 325 -3.17 1.11 -15.63
C SER A 325 -2.61 2.20 -14.70
N ARG A 326 -2.02 1.80 -13.56
CA ARG A 326 -1.46 2.74 -12.59
C ARG A 326 -0.16 3.39 -13.07
N PHE A 327 0.61 2.68 -13.89
CA PHE A 327 1.95 3.10 -14.34
C PHE A 327 2.03 3.13 -15.88
N PRO A 328 1.24 3.98 -16.57
CA PRO A 328 1.11 3.93 -18.03
C PRO A 328 2.40 4.29 -18.78
N LEU A 329 3.28 5.06 -18.17
CA LEU A 329 4.52 5.53 -18.78
C LEU A 329 5.72 4.61 -18.49
N THR A 330 5.81 4.07 -17.27
CA THR A 330 7.01 3.40 -16.76
C THR A 330 6.94 1.87 -16.75
N ALA A 331 5.73 1.29 -16.76
CA ALA A 331 5.55 -0.16 -16.73
C ALA A 331 5.79 -0.85 -18.08
N ARG A 332 6.89 -0.52 -18.77
CA ARG A 332 7.28 -1.05 -20.08
C ARG A 332 8.66 -1.71 -20.00
N GLY A 333 8.91 -2.74 -20.82
CA GLY A 333 10.19 -3.46 -20.80
C GLY A 333 10.45 -4.23 -19.50
N ASP A 334 11.69 -4.34 -19.06
CA ASP A 334 12.04 -4.87 -17.73
C ASP A 334 11.73 -3.82 -16.67
N ILE A 335 10.82 -4.15 -15.76
CA ILE A 335 10.41 -3.23 -14.70
C ILE A 335 11.44 -3.27 -13.58
N ASN A 336 11.95 -2.09 -13.26
CA ASN A 336 12.76 -1.83 -12.07
C ASN A 336 11.97 -0.91 -11.12
N THR A 337 12.34 -0.91 -9.87
CA THR A 337 11.68 -0.11 -8.82
C THR A 337 12.15 1.34 -8.75
N TYR A 338 13.12 1.74 -9.59
CA TYR A 338 13.61 3.11 -9.71
C TYR A 338 13.03 3.87 -10.89
#